data_f047a3c151bf974e87169be3a13d969c
#
_entry.id   f047a3c151bf974e87169be3a13d969c
#
_cell.length_a   1.000
_cell.length_b   1.000
_cell.length_c   1.000
_cell.angle_alpha   90.00
_cell.angle_beta   90.00
_cell.angle_gamma   90.00
#
_symmetry.space_group_name_H-M   'P 1'
#
loop_
_entity.id
_entity.type
_entity.pdbx_description
1 polymer ?
#
loop_
_entity_poly.entity_id
_entity_poly.type
_entity_poly.pdbx_seq_one_letter_code
_entity_poly.pdbx_strand_id
1 'polypeptide(L)'
;MSSSVEAAGPLIADLVAAGVRDVVLSPGSRSAPIAYVVAAAERDGRLRLHVRHDERSAGFLGLGIGRADPEHPAVVVTTSGSAVANLVPAAMEAHHGGVPLLLVTADRPQRLRGTWANQTSDSQGQLLQSIAYCVDVDPVTCEGTPWIDALVAAKGGTDRRPGPAHLNVCFDVPLQPPPDHRVMLPAASSPMETRAQSPELGSAELDLGPRTVVVAGDGAGPEASALAQLARWPLLAEPTSGARFGAARVDAYRLILPGLADRVERVVVYGRPTLSRPVTSLLDDERVEVVQVVRHPDDLGPGREARRVGAVTVSGSDDPAWLYEWAEAGLTRAMDAIEAIDAWPVVTGLHVAQAIAAATRPDDALFVGSSNAVRDLDLVATELPHDALIVANRGLAGIDGAISTAIGVAIASGRPTRAYLGDLTLLHDINGLAIPEIERDRLRLQIVVANDDGGGIFATLEHANHPEAFERVFGTPVGADLASLCAGYGVLHRKVQLADLPEALADIPHGVTVVEVATSRTNLARLHAGL
;
A
#
# COMPACT_ATOMS: atom_id res chain seq x y z
N MET A 1 4.69 0.25 43.92
CA MET A 1 4.76 -0.38 42.57
C MET A 1 4.20 0.64 41.58
N SER A 2 4.92 0.94 40.52
CA SER A 2 4.43 1.79 39.43
C SER A 2 3.17 1.16 38.84
N SER A 3 2.13 1.96 38.55
CA SER A 3 0.94 1.44 37.88
C SER A 3 1.24 1.13 36.41
N SER A 4 0.49 0.21 35.79
CA SER A 4 0.65 -0.10 34.36
C SER A 4 0.51 1.15 33.47
N VAL A 5 -0.29 2.13 33.90
CA VAL A 5 -0.44 3.42 33.17
C VAL A 5 0.84 4.26 33.28
N GLU A 6 1.47 4.32 34.44
CA GLU A 6 2.77 4.98 34.62
C GLU A 6 3.85 4.32 33.80
N ALA A 7 3.86 2.97 33.72
CA ALA A 7 4.80 2.21 32.92
C ALA A 7 4.62 2.40 31.39
N ALA A 8 3.39 2.66 30.91
CA ALA A 8 3.11 2.98 29.52
C ALA A 8 3.55 4.41 29.13
N GLY A 9 3.75 5.29 30.11
CA GLY A 9 4.11 6.70 29.89
C GLY A 9 5.38 6.90 29.06
N PRO A 10 6.54 6.37 29.51
CA PRO A 10 7.81 6.48 28.78
C PRO A 10 7.74 5.93 27.36
N LEU A 11 7.07 4.79 27.14
CA LEU A 11 6.90 4.19 25.83
C LEU A 11 6.30 5.19 24.82
N ILE A 12 5.18 5.82 25.18
CA ILE A 12 4.50 6.77 24.28
C ILE A 12 5.28 8.10 24.19
N ALA A 13 5.87 8.57 25.28
CA ALA A 13 6.64 9.80 25.28
C ALA A 13 7.87 9.71 24.37
N ASP A 14 8.58 8.60 24.43
CA ASP A 14 9.77 8.36 23.61
C ASP A 14 9.41 8.18 22.13
N LEU A 15 8.33 7.43 21.81
CA LEU A 15 7.85 7.28 20.43
C LEU A 15 7.43 8.63 19.83
N VAL A 16 6.74 9.49 20.59
CA VAL A 16 6.41 10.86 20.16
C VAL A 16 7.67 11.70 19.95
N ALA A 17 8.65 11.64 20.85
CA ALA A 17 9.91 12.34 20.70
C ALA A 17 10.73 11.83 19.52
N ALA A 18 10.57 10.55 19.18
CA ALA A 18 11.18 9.90 18.02
C ALA A 18 10.48 10.19 16.68
N GLY A 19 9.44 11.04 16.69
CA GLY A 19 8.75 11.52 15.49
C GLY A 19 7.46 10.77 15.14
N VAL A 20 6.96 9.87 15.98
CA VAL A 20 5.63 9.27 15.78
C VAL A 20 4.57 10.35 15.90
N ARG A 21 3.74 10.48 14.86
CA ARG A 21 2.68 11.50 14.77
C ARG A 21 1.27 10.90 14.85
N ASP A 22 1.14 9.62 14.50
CA ASP A 22 -0.13 8.93 14.37
C ASP A 22 -0.14 7.63 15.17
N VAL A 23 -1.18 7.47 15.99
CA VAL A 23 -1.44 6.22 16.70
C VAL A 23 -2.82 5.71 16.31
N VAL A 24 -2.89 4.49 15.79
CA VAL A 24 -4.13 3.79 15.51
C VAL A 24 -4.42 2.84 16.66
N LEU A 25 -5.54 3.01 17.33
CA LEU A 25 -5.89 2.24 18.52
C LEU A 25 -7.16 1.41 18.28
N SER A 26 -7.04 0.10 18.52
CA SER A 26 -8.22 -0.76 18.69
C SER A 26 -8.49 -0.96 20.18
N PRO A 27 -9.69 -0.58 20.68
CA PRO A 27 -10.01 -0.57 22.10
C PRO A 27 -9.97 -1.97 22.73
N GLY A 28 -9.38 -2.07 23.92
CA GLY A 28 -9.40 -3.30 24.69
C GLY A 28 -8.89 -3.08 26.11
N SER A 29 -9.33 -3.93 27.06
CA SER A 29 -8.99 -3.76 28.48
C SER A 29 -7.49 -3.87 28.73
N ARG A 30 -6.78 -4.79 28.05
CA ARG A 30 -5.33 -4.99 28.29
C ARG A 30 -4.48 -3.85 27.74
N SER A 31 -4.92 -3.20 26.66
CA SER A 31 -4.27 -2.02 26.08
C SER A 31 -4.67 -0.70 26.76
N ALA A 32 -5.56 -0.72 27.78
CA ALA A 32 -6.00 0.48 28.46
C ALA A 32 -4.88 1.37 29.01
N PRO A 33 -3.78 0.84 29.59
CA PRO A 33 -2.65 1.66 30.02
C PRO A 33 -2.10 2.55 28.91
N ILE A 34 -1.89 1.99 27.72
CA ILE A 34 -1.44 2.74 26.53
C ILE A 34 -2.54 3.73 26.10
N ALA A 35 -3.80 3.30 26.05
CA ALA A 35 -4.90 4.13 25.60
C ALA A 35 -5.05 5.43 26.42
N TYR A 36 -4.91 5.35 27.73
CA TYR A 36 -4.96 6.54 28.60
C TYR A 36 -3.82 7.52 28.32
N VAL A 37 -2.62 7.03 28.09
CA VAL A 37 -1.43 7.87 27.78
C VAL A 37 -1.55 8.49 26.38
N VAL A 38 -1.99 7.72 25.39
CA VAL A 38 -2.21 8.21 24.02
C VAL A 38 -3.29 9.29 23.99
N ALA A 39 -4.42 9.08 24.71
CA ALA A 39 -5.47 10.09 24.82
C ALA A 39 -4.98 11.38 25.52
N ALA A 40 -4.07 11.26 26.49
CA ALA A 40 -3.42 12.42 27.08
C ALA A 40 -2.51 13.16 26.07
N ALA A 41 -1.72 12.40 25.30
CA ALA A 41 -0.84 12.97 24.27
C ALA A 41 -1.63 13.68 23.15
N GLU A 42 -2.77 13.11 22.71
CA GLU A 42 -3.67 13.74 21.75
C GLU A 42 -4.26 15.04 22.30
N ARG A 43 -4.78 15.01 23.53
CA ARG A 43 -5.32 16.22 24.19
C ARG A 43 -4.30 17.35 24.26
N ASP A 44 -3.02 17.00 24.45
CA ASP A 44 -1.92 17.95 24.53
C ASP A 44 -1.34 18.30 23.15
N GLY A 45 -1.99 17.86 22.04
CA GLY A 45 -1.62 18.16 20.66
C GLY A 45 -0.29 17.55 20.20
N ARG A 46 0.17 16.47 20.86
CA ARG A 46 1.47 15.85 20.60
C ARG A 46 1.42 14.76 19.52
N LEU A 47 0.25 14.19 19.29
CA LEU A 47 -0.01 13.19 18.25
C LEU A 47 -1.47 13.25 17.79
N ARG A 48 -1.79 12.50 16.75
CA ARG A 48 -3.18 12.24 16.29
C ARG A 48 -3.56 10.82 16.68
N LEU A 49 -4.74 10.67 17.29
CA LEU A 49 -5.30 9.37 17.67
C LEU A 49 -6.41 8.98 16.68
N HIS A 50 -6.29 7.77 16.12
CA HIS A 50 -7.27 7.16 15.23
C HIS A 50 -7.83 5.91 15.88
N VAL A 51 -9.14 5.91 16.21
CA VAL A 51 -9.77 4.76 16.86
C VAL A 51 -10.47 3.88 15.83
N ARG A 52 -10.17 2.58 15.85
CA ARG A 52 -10.79 1.58 14.96
C ARG A 52 -11.20 0.35 15.76
N HIS A 53 -12.42 -0.14 15.52
CA HIS A 53 -12.94 -1.33 16.21
C HIS A 53 -12.40 -2.62 15.61
N ASP A 54 -12.16 -2.65 14.29
CA ASP A 54 -11.63 -3.78 13.55
C ASP A 54 -10.10 -3.66 13.48
N GLU A 55 -9.39 -4.59 14.10
CA GLU A 55 -7.93 -4.56 14.15
C GLU A 55 -7.28 -4.77 12.78
N ARG A 56 -7.94 -5.50 11.88
CA ARG A 56 -7.49 -5.62 10.50
C ARG A 56 -7.50 -4.26 9.81
N SER A 57 -8.62 -3.53 9.90
CA SER A 57 -8.73 -2.17 9.38
C SER A 57 -7.72 -1.22 10.05
N ALA A 58 -7.49 -1.36 11.37
CA ALA A 58 -6.47 -0.60 12.09
C ALA A 58 -5.06 -0.85 11.53
N GLY A 59 -4.71 -2.10 11.30
CA GLY A 59 -3.42 -2.50 10.72
C GLY A 59 -3.19 -1.90 9.32
N PHE A 60 -4.19 -1.95 8.45
CA PHE A 60 -4.11 -1.39 7.10
C PHE A 60 -4.16 0.14 7.07
N LEU A 61 -4.82 0.78 8.04
CA LEU A 61 -4.73 2.23 8.20
C LEU A 61 -3.29 2.64 8.55
N GLY A 62 -2.67 1.95 9.51
CA GLY A 62 -1.26 2.14 9.83
C GLY A 62 -0.33 1.89 8.65
N LEU A 63 -0.59 0.84 7.85
CA LEU A 63 0.13 0.57 6.61
C LEU A 63 0.02 1.74 5.62
N GLY A 64 -1.18 2.30 5.44
CA GLY A 64 -1.40 3.44 4.55
C GLY A 64 -0.62 4.68 4.97
N ILE A 65 -0.54 4.94 6.28
CA ILE A 65 0.27 6.04 6.82
C ILE A 65 1.76 5.80 6.51
N GLY A 66 2.30 4.63 6.82
CA GLY A 66 3.70 4.30 6.56
C GLY A 66 4.06 4.29 5.07
N ARG A 67 3.10 3.97 4.18
CA ARG A 67 3.29 4.02 2.73
C ARG A 67 3.36 5.45 2.19
N ALA A 68 2.57 6.36 2.74
CA ALA A 68 2.54 7.76 2.31
C ALA A 68 3.63 8.60 2.98
N ASP A 69 4.02 8.27 4.22
CA ASP A 69 5.08 8.94 4.98
C ASP A 69 5.97 7.90 5.69
N PRO A 70 6.95 7.29 4.98
CA PRO A 70 7.82 6.27 5.57
C PRO A 70 8.71 6.79 6.71
N GLU A 71 8.97 8.09 6.77
CA GLU A 71 9.78 8.70 7.83
C GLU A 71 9.03 8.76 9.17
N HIS A 72 7.69 8.80 9.12
CA HIS A 72 6.84 8.90 10.31
C HIS A 72 5.78 7.78 10.32
N PRO A 73 6.21 6.49 10.44
CA PRO A 73 5.28 5.38 10.44
C PRO A 73 4.31 5.47 11.63
N ALA A 74 3.09 4.98 11.41
CA ALA A 74 2.11 4.89 12.48
C ALA A 74 2.45 3.80 13.49
N VAL A 75 1.97 3.99 14.71
CA VAL A 75 1.90 2.96 15.75
C VAL A 75 0.49 2.39 15.79
N VAL A 76 0.35 1.08 15.61
CA VAL A 76 -0.95 0.38 15.71
C VAL A 76 -1.01 -0.35 17.03
N VAL A 77 -1.97 0.02 17.87
CA VAL A 77 -2.13 -0.54 19.22
C VAL A 77 -3.35 -1.44 19.29
N THR A 78 -3.17 -2.68 19.77
CA THR A 78 -4.28 -3.61 20.02
C THR A 78 -4.19 -4.24 21.41
N THR A 79 -5.30 -4.84 21.82
CA THR A 79 -5.34 -5.70 23.00
C THR A 79 -4.75 -7.07 22.70
N SER A 80 -4.84 -8.02 23.64
CA SER A 80 -4.34 -9.38 23.53
C SER A 80 -5.31 -10.34 22.82
N GLY A 81 -4.85 -11.53 22.55
CA GLY A 81 -5.65 -12.63 21.99
C GLY A 81 -5.82 -12.52 20.48
N SER A 82 -7.03 -12.76 19.96
CA SER A 82 -7.31 -12.76 18.52
C SER A 82 -7.11 -11.41 17.84
N ALA A 83 -7.13 -10.30 18.59
CA ALA A 83 -6.81 -8.96 18.09
C ALA A 83 -5.45 -8.93 17.36
N VAL A 84 -4.46 -9.61 17.92
CA VAL A 84 -3.10 -9.69 17.33
C VAL A 84 -3.10 -10.44 16.01
N ALA A 85 -3.89 -11.52 15.91
CA ALA A 85 -4.01 -12.30 14.68
C ALA A 85 -4.63 -11.50 13.52
N ASN A 86 -5.52 -10.55 13.81
CA ASN A 86 -6.11 -9.67 12.82
C ASN A 86 -5.11 -8.67 12.20
N LEU A 87 -3.93 -8.48 12.81
CA LEU A 87 -2.85 -7.65 12.26
C LEU A 87 -2.00 -8.38 11.20
N VAL A 88 -2.10 -9.71 11.13
CA VAL A 88 -1.26 -10.53 10.23
C VAL A 88 -1.35 -10.08 8.77
N PRO A 89 -2.53 -9.83 8.17
CA PRO A 89 -2.61 -9.41 6.76
C PRO A 89 -1.85 -8.09 6.49
N ALA A 90 -2.03 -7.08 7.36
CA ALA A 90 -1.32 -5.81 7.22
C ALA A 90 0.19 -5.96 7.42
N ALA A 91 0.62 -6.79 8.39
CA ALA A 91 2.03 -7.07 8.63
C ALA A 91 2.67 -7.80 7.42
N MET A 92 1.97 -8.76 6.81
CA MET A 92 2.44 -9.44 5.60
C MET A 92 2.57 -8.48 4.42
N GLU A 93 1.57 -7.62 4.19
CA GLU A 93 1.63 -6.61 3.14
C GLU A 93 2.78 -5.61 3.39
N ALA A 94 2.97 -5.16 4.65
CA ALA A 94 4.07 -4.29 5.05
C ALA A 94 5.44 -4.96 4.81
N HIS A 95 5.58 -6.23 5.20
CA HIS A 95 6.80 -7.00 5.00
C HIS A 95 7.16 -7.09 3.52
N HIS A 96 6.24 -7.56 2.69
CA HIS A 96 6.49 -7.72 1.26
C HIS A 96 6.58 -6.39 0.51
N GLY A 97 5.88 -5.35 0.96
CA GLY A 97 5.91 -4.01 0.39
C GLY A 97 7.09 -3.14 0.83
N GLY A 98 7.85 -3.56 1.84
CA GLY A 98 8.92 -2.73 2.42
C GLY A 98 8.36 -1.48 3.11
N VAL A 99 7.19 -1.56 3.73
CA VAL A 99 6.51 -0.43 4.37
C VAL A 99 6.75 -0.44 5.88
N PRO A 100 7.28 0.63 6.47
CA PRO A 100 7.48 0.70 7.91
C PRO A 100 6.15 0.71 8.66
N LEU A 101 6.01 -0.18 9.65
CA LEU A 101 4.80 -0.33 10.46
C LEU A 101 5.16 -0.82 11.86
N LEU A 102 4.82 -0.05 12.91
CA LEU A 102 5.04 -0.46 14.28
C LEU A 102 3.75 -0.97 14.91
N LEU A 103 3.72 -2.27 15.24
CA LEU A 103 2.60 -2.97 15.88
C LEU A 103 2.89 -3.11 17.37
N VAL A 104 2.06 -2.53 18.22
CA VAL A 104 2.17 -2.59 19.68
C VAL A 104 0.99 -3.37 20.24
N THR A 105 1.24 -4.57 20.73
CA THR A 105 0.18 -5.45 21.23
C THR A 105 0.29 -5.60 22.76
N ALA A 106 -0.80 -5.33 23.44
CA ALA A 106 -0.83 -5.49 24.88
C ALA A 106 -1.05 -6.96 25.27
N ASP A 107 -0.31 -7.44 26.24
CA ASP A 107 -0.36 -8.83 26.70
C ASP A 107 -0.47 -8.93 28.23
N ARG A 108 -0.69 -10.13 28.68
CA ARG A 108 -0.65 -10.48 30.11
C ARG A 108 0.78 -10.71 30.59
N PRO A 109 1.03 -10.52 31.90
CA PRO A 109 2.32 -10.86 32.49
C PRO A 109 2.73 -12.30 32.21
N GLN A 110 4.03 -12.52 32.06
CA GLN A 110 4.63 -13.85 31.76
C GLN A 110 4.03 -15.00 32.61
N ARG A 111 3.77 -14.78 33.92
CA ARG A 111 3.20 -15.78 34.82
C ARG A 111 1.83 -16.31 34.45
N LEU A 112 1.09 -15.57 33.59
CA LEU A 112 -0.26 -15.96 33.13
C LEU A 112 -0.25 -16.61 31.75
N ARG A 113 0.87 -16.59 31.04
CA ARG A 113 0.99 -17.25 29.73
C ARG A 113 1.10 -18.76 29.90
N GLY A 114 0.55 -19.52 28.96
CA GLY A 114 0.46 -20.96 29.04
C GLY A 114 -0.49 -21.47 30.14
N THR A 115 -1.35 -20.59 30.66
CA THR A 115 -2.42 -20.92 31.61
C THR A 115 -3.79 -20.76 30.98
N TRP A 116 -4.86 -21.01 31.74
CA TRP A 116 -6.25 -20.79 31.30
C TRP A 116 -6.71 -19.33 31.54
N ALA A 117 -5.78 -18.40 31.66
CA ALA A 117 -6.14 -16.97 31.79
C ALA A 117 -6.91 -16.51 30.56
N ASN A 118 -8.05 -15.84 30.81
CA ASN A 118 -8.95 -15.38 29.75
C ASN A 118 -8.22 -14.52 28.71
N GLN A 119 -8.46 -14.75 27.43
CA GLN A 119 -7.93 -13.99 26.29
C GLN A 119 -6.39 -13.92 26.31
N THR A 120 -5.71 -15.04 26.63
CA THR A 120 -4.26 -15.15 26.73
C THR A 120 -3.77 -16.21 25.76
N SER A 121 -2.76 -15.86 24.97
CA SER A 121 -2.00 -16.80 24.15
C SER A 121 -0.59 -16.91 24.70
N ASP A 122 -0.01 -18.10 24.66
CA ASP A 122 1.38 -18.38 25.06
C ASP A 122 2.40 -17.93 24.00
N SER A 123 1.93 -17.70 22.76
CA SER A 123 2.77 -17.39 21.60
C SER A 123 2.53 -15.98 21.02
N GLN A 124 1.80 -15.11 21.72
CA GLN A 124 1.41 -13.79 21.17
C GLN A 124 2.62 -12.98 20.68
N GLY A 125 3.69 -12.88 21.47
CA GLY A 125 4.89 -12.12 21.10
C GLY A 125 5.68 -12.71 19.93
N GLN A 126 5.38 -13.95 19.51
CA GLN A 126 6.06 -14.65 18.42
C GLN A 126 5.20 -14.78 17.15
N LEU A 127 3.92 -14.36 17.19
CA LEU A 127 2.97 -14.59 16.10
C LEU A 127 3.46 -14.04 14.75
N LEU A 128 4.20 -12.93 14.76
CA LEU A 128 4.71 -12.26 13.58
C LEU A 128 6.21 -12.48 13.33
N GLN A 129 6.84 -13.39 14.08
CA GLN A 129 8.31 -13.55 14.09
C GLN A 129 8.92 -13.87 12.72
N SER A 130 8.18 -14.53 11.84
CA SER A 130 8.65 -14.88 10.50
C SER A 130 8.68 -13.70 9.51
N ILE A 131 7.97 -12.61 9.83
CA ILE A 131 7.78 -11.46 8.92
C ILE A 131 8.09 -10.10 9.57
N ALA A 132 8.32 -10.06 10.89
CA ALA A 132 8.53 -8.82 11.63
C ALA A 132 9.75 -8.92 12.55
N TYR A 133 10.33 -7.78 12.90
CA TYR A 133 11.17 -7.69 14.08
C TYR A 133 10.26 -7.80 15.31
N CYS A 134 10.51 -8.79 16.18
CA CYS A 134 9.65 -9.03 17.34
C CYS A 134 10.43 -8.87 18.65
N VAL A 135 9.85 -8.11 19.58
CA VAL A 135 10.36 -7.98 20.95
C VAL A 135 9.22 -8.07 21.96
N ASP A 136 9.46 -8.80 23.04
CA ASP A 136 8.51 -8.99 24.15
C ASP A 136 9.01 -8.22 25.38
N VAL A 137 8.20 -7.30 25.90
CA VAL A 137 8.62 -6.30 26.88
C VAL A 137 7.71 -6.31 28.10
N ASP A 138 8.32 -6.34 29.29
CA ASP A 138 7.67 -5.88 30.51
C ASP A 138 8.13 -4.43 30.77
N PRO A 139 7.25 -3.43 30.61
CA PRO A 139 7.64 -2.02 30.68
C PRO A 139 8.00 -1.56 32.10
N VAL A 140 7.76 -2.39 33.13
CA VAL A 140 8.16 -2.11 34.51
C VAL A 140 9.60 -2.54 34.79
N THR A 141 10.07 -3.61 34.13
CA THR A 141 11.34 -4.24 34.43
C THR A 141 12.36 -4.18 33.31
N CYS A 142 11.95 -3.74 32.10
CA CYS A 142 12.88 -3.66 30.97
C CYS A 142 13.93 -2.57 31.18
N GLU A 143 15.13 -2.85 30.71
CA GLU A 143 16.21 -1.87 30.61
C GLU A 143 16.23 -1.23 29.21
N GLY A 144 16.63 0.04 29.13
CA GLY A 144 16.70 0.76 27.86
C GLY A 144 15.35 1.15 27.28
N THR A 145 15.30 1.28 25.96
CA THR A 145 14.14 1.73 25.20
C THR A 145 13.80 0.79 24.05
N PRO A 146 13.39 -0.46 24.32
CA PRO A 146 13.16 -1.48 23.27
C PRO A 146 12.07 -1.08 22.27
N TRP A 147 11.18 -0.14 22.63
CA TRP A 147 10.20 0.44 21.70
C TRP A 147 10.84 1.33 20.63
N ILE A 148 11.97 1.99 20.96
CA ILE A 148 12.74 2.76 19.98
C ILE A 148 13.49 1.81 19.05
N ASP A 149 14.08 0.72 19.58
CA ASP A 149 14.71 -0.31 18.76
C ASP A 149 13.71 -0.91 17.76
N ALA A 150 12.47 -1.15 18.22
CA ALA A 150 11.39 -1.63 17.36
C ALA A 150 11.00 -0.59 16.29
N LEU A 151 10.92 0.70 16.62
CA LEU A 151 10.65 1.77 15.66
C LEU A 151 11.78 1.88 14.61
N VAL A 152 13.04 1.84 15.05
CA VAL A 152 14.21 1.83 14.15
C VAL A 152 14.16 0.60 13.25
N ALA A 153 13.85 -0.57 13.80
CA ALA A 153 13.72 -1.81 13.03
C ALA A 153 12.56 -1.72 11.99
N ALA A 154 11.47 -1.05 12.32
CA ALA A 154 10.38 -0.80 11.36
C ALA A 154 10.82 0.12 10.21
N LYS A 155 11.56 1.18 10.51
CA LYS A 155 12.09 2.12 9.51
C LYS A 155 13.21 1.52 8.65
N GLY A 156 13.75 0.39 9.08
CA GLY A 156 14.88 -0.25 8.41
C GLY A 156 16.22 0.37 8.77
N GLY A 157 17.30 -0.13 8.16
CA GLY A 157 18.67 0.35 8.40
C GLY A 157 19.68 -0.49 7.64
N THR A 158 20.93 -0.56 8.14
CA THR A 158 21.98 -1.37 7.51
C THR A 158 21.68 -2.87 7.56
N ASP A 159 21.00 -3.32 8.62
CA ASP A 159 20.82 -4.74 8.93
C ASP A 159 19.50 -5.32 8.40
N ARG A 160 18.57 -4.46 7.99
CA ARG A 160 17.28 -4.86 7.44
C ARG A 160 16.61 -3.76 6.62
N ARG A 161 15.83 -4.16 5.64
CA ARG A 161 14.95 -3.25 4.90
C ARG A 161 13.78 -2.79 5.77
N PRO A 162 13.11 -1.67 5.44
CA PRO A 162 11.87 -1.25 6.09
C PRO A 162 10.82 -2.37 6.06
N GLY A 163 9.98 -2.40 7.11
CA GLY A 163 8.96 -3.42 7.24
C GLY A 163 8.22 -3.36 8.58
N PRO A 164 7.47 -4.40 8.94
CA PRO A 164 6.78 -4.44 10.22
C PRO A 164 7.75 -4.70 11.37
N ALA A 165 7.48 -4.04 12.51
CA ALA A 165 8.05 -4.41 13.81
C ALA A 165 6.92 -4.68 14.80
N HIS A 166 7.06 -5.67 15.64
CA HIS A 166 6.08 -6.10 16.63
C HIS A 166 6.65 -5.96 18.04
N LEU A 167 6.08 -5.05 18.80
CA LEU A 167 6.36 -4.84 20.22
C LEU A 167 5.21 -5.44 21.04
N ASN A 168 5.43 -6.57 21.68
CA ASN A 168 4.48 -7.19 22.61
C ASN A 168 4.74 -6.69 24.03
N VAL A 169 3.78 -5.96 24.63
CA VAL A 169 3.97 -5.27 25.91
C VAL A 169 3.05 -5.87 26.97
N CYS A 170 3.63 -6.44 28.02
CA CYS A 170 2.81 -6.99 29.09
C CYS A 170 2.46 -5.97 30.16
N PHE A 171 1.18 -5.98 30.55
CA PHE A 171 0.64 -5.13 31.63
C PHE A 171 -0.03 -5.98 32.69
N ASP A 172 0.21 -5.63 33.95
CA ASP A 172 -0.49 -6.22 35.11
C ASP A 172 -1.56 -5.26 35.67
N VAL A 173 -2.43 -5.77 36.48
CA VAL A 173 -3.44 -4.95 37.18
C VAL A 173 -2.79 -4.07 38.27
N PRO A 174 -3.29 -2.85 38.49
CA PRO A 174 -4.41 -2.20 37.87
C PRO A 174 -4.08 -1.63 36.49
N LEU A 175 -5.04 -1.78 35.53
CA LEU A 175 -4.89 -1.33 34.14
C LEU A 175 -5.38 0.11 33.90
N GLN A 176 -6.04 0.69 34.89
CA GLN A 176 -6.60 2.03 34.83
C GLN A 176 -5.98 2.93 35.91
N PRO A 177 -5.92 4.23 35.67
CA PRO A 177 -5.47 5.17 36.69
C PRO A 177 -6.51 5.24 37.84
N PRO A 178 -6.12 5.72 39.05
CA PRO A 178 -7.08 6.05 40.09
C PRO A 178 -8.14 7.04 39.60
N PRO A 179 -9.38 7.02 40.13
CA PRO A 179 -10.51 7.81 39.61
C PRO A 179 -10.22 9.31 39.46
N ASP A 180 -9.47 9.89 40.37
CA ASP A 180 -9.17 11.34 40.38
C ASP A 180 -7.78 11.67 39.77
N HIS A 181 -7.10 10.69 39.20
CA HIS A 181 -5.77 10.90 38.64
C HIS A 181 -5.83 11.32 37.17
N ARG A 182 -5.36 12.54 36.88
CA ARG A 182 -5.20 13.02 35.52
C ARG A 182 -3.93 12.44 34.90
N VAL A 183 -4.11 11.59 33.89
CA VAL A 183 -2.97 11.07 33.11
C VAL A 183 -2.33 12.19 32.29
N MET A 184 -1.01 12.28 32.35
CA MET A 184 -0.19 13.23 31.61
C MET A 184 0.84 12.46 30.80
N LEU A 185 1.24 12.99 29.64
CA LEU A 185 2.39 12.46 28.92
C LEU A 185 3.66 12.91 29.67
N PRO A 186 4.52 11.97 30.11
CA PRO A 186 5.78 12.36 30.75
C PRO A 186 6.76 12.99 29.74
N ALA A 187 7.88 13.52 30.26
CA ALA A 187 9.00 13.87 29.41
C ALA A 187 9.62 12.61 28.80
N ALA A 188 10.11 12.71 27.58
CA ALA A 188 10.84 11.60 26.94
C ALA A 188 12.15 11.32 27.69
N SER A 189 12.57 10.05 27.66
CA SER A 189 13.76 9.57 28.38
C SER A 189 15.05 10.17 27.82
N SER A 190 15.13 10.39 26.52
CA SER A 190 16.24 11.09 25.82
C SER A 190 15.84 11.49 24.41
N PRO A 191 16.41 12.57 23.84
CA PRO A 191 16.30 12.80 22.39
C PRO A 191 17.10 11.69 21.69
N MET A 192 16.44 10.91 20.84
CA MET A 192 17.09 9.85 20.07
C MET A 192 17.03 10.16 18.58
N GLU A 193 18.18 10.08 17.91
CA GLU A 193 18.21 10.02 16.46
C GLU A 193 17.69 8.66 16.00
N THR A 194 16.49 8.66 15.39
CA THR A 194 15.86 7.46 14.80
C THR A 194 16.15 7.34 13.30
N ARG A 195 17.20 8.03 12.83
CA ARG A 195 17.56 7.94 11.42
C ARG A 195 18.28 6.61 11.20
N ALA A 196 17.63 5.73 10.48
CA ALA A 196 18.25 4.50 10.01
C ALA A 196 19.39 4.85 9.04
N GLN A 197 20.56 4.24 9.24
CA GLN A 197 21.65 4.35 8.27
C GLN A 197 21.32 3.43 7.09
N SER A 198 21.29 4.00 5.89
CA SER A 198 21.13 3.19 4.67
C SER A 198 22.41 2.39 4.41
N PRO A 199 22.31 1.14 3.96
CA PRO A 199 23.48 0.37 3.59
C PRO A 199 24.22 1.03 2.41
N GLU A 200 25.54 0.94 2.40
CA GLU A 200 26.34 1.32 1.23
C GLU A 200 26.18 0.26 0.14
N LEU A 201 25.45 0.59 -0.89
CA LEU A 201 25.27 -0.25 -2.08
C LEU A 201 26.15 0.28 -3.21
N GLY A 202 26.90 -0.61 -3.84
CA GLY A 202 27.75 -0.23 -4.98
C GLY A 202 26.93 0.29 -6.15
N SER A 203 27.55 1.12 -6.99
CA SER A 203 26.97 1.53 -8.27
C SER A 203 27.52 0.69 -9.43
N ALA A 204 26.74 0.60 -10.52
CA ALA A 204 27.20 0.02 -11.79
C ALA A 204 27.17 1.07 -12.89
N GLU A 205 28.29 1.24 -13.58
CA GLU A 205 28.29 1.89 -14.88
C GLU A 205 27.97 0.85 -15.95
N LEU A 206 26.95 1.12 -16.76
CA LEU A 206 26.52 0.22 -17.83
C LEU A 206 26.99 0.75 -19.19
N ASP A 207 27.50 -0.16 -20.00
CA ASP A 207 27.87 0.11 -21.39
C ASP A 207 26.60 0.41 -22.22
N LEU A 208 26.72 1.34 -23.14
CA LEU A 208 25.78 1.57 -24.22
C LEU A 208 25.93 0.52 -25.32
N GLY A 209 24.88 0.32 -26.11
CA GLY A 209 24.87 -0.61 -27.23
C GLY A 209 23.97 -1.84 -27.08
N PRO A 210 23.97 -2.58 -25.93
CA PRO A 210 22.96 -3.60 -25.71
C PRO A 210 21.56 -3.02 -25.72
N ARG A 211 20.63 -3.68 -26.44
CA ARG A 211 19.21 -3.24 -26.48
C ARG A 211 18.57 -3.38 -25.10
N THR A 212 18.60 -2.27 -24.38
CA THR A 212 18.19 -2.19 -22.97
C THR A 212 16.78 -1.61 -22.84
N VAL A 213 16.01 -2.14 -21.90
CA VAL A 213 14.75 -1.52 -21.42
C VAL A 213 14.84 -1.27 -19.93
N VAL A 214 14.18 -0.22 -19.45
CA VAL A 214 14.02 0.06 -18.02
C VAL A 214 12.63 -0.39 -17.59
N VAL A 215 12.54 -1.25 -16.57
CA VAL A 215 11.29 -1.70 -15.97
C VAL A 215 11.15 -1.04 -14.61
N ALA A 216 10.08 -0.29 -14.43
CA ALA A 216 9.77 0.41 -13.19
C ALA A 216 8.49 -0.17 -12.55
N GLY A 217 8.66 -0.97 -11.50
CA GLY A 217 7.56 -1.51 -10.71
C GLY A 217 7.18 -0.64 -9.51
N ASP A 218 6.31 -1.14 -8.64
CA ASP A 218 5.85 -0.44 -7.43
C ASP A 218 7.02 0.13 -6.62
N GLY A 219 6.95 1.42 -6.30
CA GLY A 219 7.96 2.11 -5.49
C GLY A 219 9.31 2.35 -6.17
N ALA A 220 9.40 2.25 -7.51
CA ALA A 220 10.64 2.49 -8.26
C ALA A 220 11.25 3.88 -8.01
N GLY A 221 10.41 4.92 -8.05
CA GLY A 221 10.85 6.31 -7.92
C GLY A 221 11.21 6.96 -9.26
N PRO A 222 11.40 8.30 -9.26
CA PRO A 222 11.66 9.08 -10.47
C PRO A 222 13.01 8.78 -11.12
N GLU A 223 13.93 8.16 -10.41
CA GLU A 223 15.27 7.79 -10.91
C GLU A 223 15.20 6.84 -12.10
N ALA A 224 14.19 5.97 -12.14
CA ALA A 224 13.97 5.07 -13.28
C ALA A 224 13.66 5.85 -14.58
N SER A 225 12.80 6.88 -14.48
CA SER A 225 12.50 7.76 -15.62
C SER A 225 13.72 8.60 -16.01
N ALA A 226 14.48 9.10 -15.03
CA ALA A 226 15.68 9.89 -15.29
C ALA A 226 16.75 9.09 -16.03
N LEU A 227 17.02 7.85 -15.59
CA LEU A 227 17.95 6.96 -16.29
C LEU A 227 17.48 6.64 -17.72
N ALA A 228 16.21 6.27 -17.87
CA ALA A 228 15.64 5.92 -19.17
C ALA A 228 15.76 7.07 -20.18
N GLN A 229 15.48 8.31 -19.75
CA GLN A 229 15.61 9.50 -20.58
C GLN A 229 17.06 9.82 -20.92
N LEU A 230 17.97 9.75 -19.95
CA LEU A 230 19.41 10.00 -20.15
C LEU A 230 20.00 9.01 -21.15
N ALA A 231 19.72 7.72 -20.95
CA ALA A 231 20.27 6.64 -21.78
C ALA A 231 19.52 6.47 -23.11
N ARG A 232 18.34 7.07 -23.28
CA ARG A 232 17.40 6.84 -24.39
C ARG A 232 16.94 5.38 -24.49
N TRP A 233 16.66 4.78 -23.32
CA TRP A 233 16.12 3.44 -23.23
C TRP A 233 14.61 3.46 -23.00
N PRO A 234 13.83 2.55 -23.62
CA PRO A 234 12.39 2.44 -23.38
C PRO A 234 12.08 2.21 -21.89
N LEU A 235 11.10 2.94 -21.35
CA LEU A 235 10.64 2.83 -19.96
C LEU A 235 9.28 2.13 -19.89
N LEU A 236 9.24 0.96 -19.28
CA LEU A 236 8.03 0.17 -18.99
C LEU A 236 7.64 0.40 -17.53
N ALA A 237 6.76 1.36 -17.27
CA ALA A 237 6.45 1.81 -15.92
C ALA A 237 5.05 1.41 -15.49
N GLU A 238 4.93 0.66 -14.37
CA GLU A 238 3.65 0.37 -13.71
C GLU A 238 3.02 1.64 -13.13
N PRO A 239 1.69 1.71 -12.93
CA PRO A 239 1.01 2.92 -12.42
C PRO A 239 1.56 3.43 -11.08
N THR A 240 1.94 2.52 -10.17
CA THR A 240 2.43 2.84 -8.82
C THR A 240 3.95 2.95 -8.73
N SER A 241 4.62 3.00 -9.88
CA SER A 241 6.09 3.07 -9.94
C SER A 241 6.66 4.42 -9.48
N GLY A 242 5.88 5.51 -9.57
CA GLY A 242 6.42 6.87 -9.41
C GLY A 242 7.35 7.29 -10.56
N ALA A 243 7.36 6.53 -11.69
CA ALA A 243 8.23 6.77 -12.84
C ALA A 243 7.46 6.91 -14.18
N ARG A 244 6.11 6.84 -14.16
CA ARG A 244 5.28 6.81 -15.39
C ARG A 244 5.12 8.18 -16.04
N PHE A 245 6.23 8.81 -16.37
CA PHE A 245 6.29 10.13 -17.01
C PHE A 245 7.54 10.29 -17.87
N GLY A 246 7.56 11.34 -18.70
CA GLY A 246 8.71 11.71 -19.52
C GLY A 246 8.77 11.02 -20.89
N ALA A 247 9.71 11.48 -21.72
CA ALA A 247 9.78 11.12 -23.14
C ALA A 247 10.21 9.65 -23.43
N ALA A 248 10.81 8.98 -22.45
CA ALA A 248 11.23 7.58 -22.61
C ALA A 248 10.10 6.58 -22.25
N ARG A 249 8.98 7.06 -21.69
CA ARG A 249 7.82 6.24 -21.34
C ARG A 249 7.24 5.56 -22.59
N VAL A 250 6.91 4.28 -22.44
CA VAL A 250 6.23 3.47 -23.47
C VAL A 250 4.78 3.24 -23.04
N ASP A 251 3.84 3.73 -23.83
CA ASP A 251 2.40 3.52 -23.60
C ASP A 251 1.99 2.10 -23.96
N ALA A 252 0.96 1.57 -23.33
CA ALA A 252 0.44 0.22 -23.54
C ALA A 252 1.53 -0.88 -23.67
N TYR A 253 2.68 -0.68 -22.99
CA TYR A 253 3.89 -1.54 -23.12
C TYR A 253 3.58 -3.02 -22.99
N ARG A 254 2.63 -3.40 -22.13
CA ARG A 254 2.28 -4.81 -21.90
C ARG A 254 1.66 -5.49 -23.12
N LEU A 255 1.09 -4.71 -24.06
CA LEU A 255 0.49 -5.22 -25.29
C LEU A 255 1.51 -5.41 -26.39
N ILE A 256 2.57 -4.60 -26.42
CA ILE A 256 3.61 -4.66 -27.46
C ILE A 256 4.81 -5.53 -27.04
N LEU A 257 5.05 -5.66 -25.73
CA LEU A 257 6.18 -6.40 -25.18
C LEU A 257 6.32 -7.83 -25.74
N PRO A 258 5.24 -8.64 -25.89
CA PRO A 258 5.38 -9.98 -26.47
C PRO A 258 5.98 -10.02 -27.87
N GLY A 259 5.78 -8.97 -28.66
CA GLY A 259 6.34 -8.86 -30.03
C GLY A 259 7.77 -8.30 -30.09
N LEU A 260 8.27 -7.72 -29.01
CA LEU A 260 9.59 -7.07 -28.95
C LEU A 260 10.55 -7.73 -27.96
N ALA A 261 10.06 -8.61 -27.10
CA ALA A 261 10.81 -9.23 -26.00
C ALA A 261 12.06 -9.97 -26.47
N ASP A 262 11.98 -10.73 -27.59
CA ASP A 262 13.11 -11.50 -28.14
C ASP A 262 14.29 -10.63 -28.56
N ARG A 263 14.10 -9.34 -28.69
CA ARG A 263 15.12 -8.37 -29.09
C ARG A 263 15.76 -7.64 -27.91
N VAL A 264 15.22 -7.80 -26.70
CA VAL A 264 15.77 -7.21 -25.48
C VAL A 264 16.98 -8.01 -25.03
N GLU A 265 18.10 -7.34 -24.79
CA GLU A 265 19.35 -7.95 -24.35
C GLU A 265 19.64 -7.66 -22.87
N ARG A 266 19.10 -6.52 -22.35
CA ARG A 266 19.28 -6.12 -20.96
C ARG A 266 18.01 -5.48 -20.41
N VAL A 267 17.73 -5.75 -19.13
CA VAL A 267 16.70 -5.07 -18.36
C VAL A 267 17.30 -4.43 -17.12
N VAL A 268 17.05 -3.13 -16.92
CA VAL A 268 17.33 -2.45 -15.65
C VAL A 268 16.03 -2.33 -14.87
N VAL A 269 15.98 -2.97 -13.70
CA VAL A 269 14.77 -3.05 -12.89
C VAL A 269 14.85 -2.10 -11.71
N TYR A 270 13.85 -1.24 -11.55
CA TYR A 270 13.61 -0.41 -10.36
C TYR A 270 12.32 -0.81 -9.68
N GLY A 271 12.32 -0.80 -8.35
CA GLY A 271 11.14 -1.16 -7.57
C GLY A 271 10.71 -2.62 -7.76
N ARG A 272 9.41 -2.87 -7.67
CA ARG A 272 8.82 -4.21 -7.67
C ARG A 272 7.82 -4.40 -8.81
N PRO A 273 8.23 -4.85 -9.99
CA PRO A 273 7.30 -5.16 -11.08
C PRO A 273 6.56 -6.47 -10.77
N THR A 274 5.25 -6.39 -10.50
CA THR A 274 4.43 -7.55 -10.12
C THR A 274 3.10 -7.62 -10.88
N LEU A 275 2.89 -6.72 -11.85
CA LEU A 275 1.57 -6.52 -12.44
C LEU A 275 1.33 -7.34 -13.69
N SER A 276 2.35 -7.53 -14.52
CA SER A 276 2.22 -7.98 -15.91
C SER A 276 2.97 -9.29 -16.18
N ARG A 277 2.25 -10.31 -16.68
CA ARG A 277 2.87 -11.59 -17.11
C ARG A 277 3.95 -11.40 -18.16
N PRO A 278 3.78 -10.57 -19.23
CA PRO A 278 4.85 -10.31 -20.18
C PRO A 278 6.14 -9.78 -19.55
N VAL A 279 6.04 -8.88 -18.56
CA VAL A 279 7.22 -8.38 -17.83
C VAL A 279 7.86 -9.50 -17.01
N THR A 280 7.07 -10.31 -16.32
CA THR A 280 7.62 -11.47 -15.58
C THR A 280 8.34 -12.42 -16.53
N SER A 281 7.74 -12.75 -17.67
CA SER A 281 8.37 -13.62 -18.67
C SER A 281 9.69 -13.04 -19.23
N LEU A 282 9.75 -11.72 -19.44
CA LEU A 282 10.99 -11.05 -19.84
C LEU A 282 12.08 -11.14 -18.77
N LEU A 283 11.70 -10.96 -17.50
CA LEU A 283 12.64 -11.06 -16.38
C LEU A 283 13.12 -12.50 -16.12
N ASP A 284 12.34 -13.49 -16.50
CA ASP A 284 12.68 -14.92 -16.37
C ASP A 284 13.48 -15.45 -17.57
N ASP A 285 13.62 -14.67 -18.66
CA ASP A 285 14.37 -15.10 -19.85
C ASP A 285 15.87 -15.10 -19.58
N GLU A 286 16.50 -16.29 -19.58
CA GLU A 286 17.93 -16.48 -19.32
C GLU A 286 18.85 -15.79 -20.32
N ARG A 287 18.36 -15.41 -21.51
CA ARG A 287 19.12 -14.69 -22.55
C ARG A 287 19.28 -13.21 -22.22
N VAL A 288 18.49 -12.69 -21.29
CA VAL A 288 18.43 -11.26 -20.94
C VAL A 288 19.25 -10.98 -19.69
N GLU A 289 20.19 -10.04 -19.75
CA GLU A 289 20.88 -9.56 -18.56
C GLU A 289 19.90 -8.76 -17.67
N VAL A 290 19.79 -9.11 -16.38
CA VAL A 290 18.97 -8.36 -15.42
C VAL A 290 19.86 -7.65 -14.41
N VAL A 291 19.75 -6.32 -14.39
CA VAL A 291 20.38 -5.44 -13.40
C VAL A 291 19.28 -4.86 -12.51
N GLN A 292 19.26 -5.26 -11.25
CA GLN A 292 18.27 -4.79 -10.27
C GLN A 292 18.86 -3.65 -9.43
N VAL A 293 18.22 -2.48 -9.48
CA VAL A 293 18.52 -1.39 -8.56
C VAL A 293 17.75 -1.60 -7.28
N VAL A 294 18.46 -1.74 -6.17
CA VAL A 294 17.91 -2.04 -4.84
C VAL A 294 18.24 -0.92 -3.87
N ARG A 295 17.37 -0.74 -2.88
CA ARG A 295 17.59 0.20 -1.76
C ARG A 295 18.20 -0.48 -0.54
N HIS A 296 18.06 -1.80 -0.47
CA HIS A 296 18.61 -2.63 0.58
C HIS A 296 19.08 -4.00 0.04
N PRO A 297 20.15 -4.61 0.60
CA PRO A 297 20.59 -5.94 0.17
C PRO A 297 19.51 -7.03 0.27
N ASP A 298 18.57 -6.89 1.20
CA ASP A 298 17.46 -7.83 1.42
C ASP A 298 16.21 -7.50 0.59
N ASP A 299 16.25 -6.52 -0.32
CA ASP A 299 15.11 -6.25 -1.18
C ASP A 299 14.77 -7.48 -2.02
N LEU A 300 13.49 -7.72 -2.22
CA LEU A 300 13.04 -8.84 -3.04
C LEU A 300 13.38 -8.58 -4.51
N GLY A 301 13.76 -9.62 -5.22
CA GLY A 301 14.15 -9.56 -6.61
C GLY A 301 13.32 -10.48 -7.51
N PRO A 302 13.60 -10.49 -8.82
CA PRO A 302 13.04 -11.48 -9.73
C PRO A 302 13.44 -12.90 -9.30
N GLY A 303 12.69 -13.90 -9.76
CA GLY A 303 12.85 -15.30 -9.35
C GLY A 303 14.16 -15.95 -9.71
N ARG A 304 15.00 -15.30 -10.53
CA ARG A 304 16.35 -15.74 -10.91
C ARG A 304 17.44 -14.80 -10.41
N GLU A 305 18.69 -15.22 -10.52
CA GLU A 305 19.84 -14.40 -10.17
C GLU A 305 19.89 -13.14 -11.03
N ALA A 306 20.02 -11.98 -10.38
CA ALA A 306 20.16 -10.67 -10.99
C ALA A 306 21.37 -9.95 -10.39
N ARG A 307 22.05 -9.12 -11.20
CA ARG A 307 23.09 -8.24 -10.70
C ARG A 307 22.46 -7.12 -9.88
N ARG A 308 22.73 -7.11 -8.57
CA ARG A 308 22.11 -6.16 -7.62
C ARG A 308 23.06 -5.00 -7.35
N VAL A 309 22.56 -3.77 -7.50
CA VAL A 309 23.33 -2.52 -7.32
C VAL A 309 22.47 -1.45 -6.66
N GLY A 310 23.10 -0.49 -5.98
CA GLY A 310 22.39 0.65 -5.38
C GLY A 310 22.06 1.76 -6.37
N ALA A 311 22.83 1.86 -7.45
CA ALA A 311 22.59 2.84 -8.50
C ALA A 311 23.14 2.34 -9.84
N VAL A 312 22.57 2.85 -10.93
CA VAL A 312 23.06 2.66 -12.30
C VAL A 312 23.43 4.01 -12.89
N THR A 313 24.57 4.06 -13.55
CA THR A 313 25.04 5.21 -14.32
C THR A 313 25.39 4.80 -15.74
N VAL A 314 25.35 5.75 -16.66
CA VAL A 314 25.76 5.60 -18.07
C VAL A 314 26.57 6.82 -18.51
N SER A 315 27.56 6.59 -19.39
CA SER A 315 28.37 7.67 -19.96
C SER A 315 27.87 8.02 -21.36
N GLY A 316 26.79 8.81 -21.44
CA GLY A 316 26.16 9.25 -22.69
C GLY A 316 24.77 8.67 -22.91
N SER A 317 24.37 8.53 -24.18
CA SER A 317 23.07 7.98 -24.58
C SER A 317 23.21 7.08 -25.79
N ASP A 318 22.33 6.09 -25.88
CA ASP A 318 22.24 5.17 -27.01
C ASP A 318 21.64 5.82 -28.28
N ASP A 319 21.72 5.09 -29.39
CA ASP A 319 20.97 5.44 -30.59
C ASP A 319 19.48 5.51 -30.28
N PRO A 320 18.82 6.64 -30.58
CA PRO A 320 17.40 6.82 -30.26
C PRO A 320 16.46 5.89 -31.05
N ALA A 321 16.95 5.21 -32.11
CA ALA A 321 16.11 4.35 -32.93
C ALA A 321 15.42 3.24 -32.13
N TRP A 322 16.12 2.66 -31.13
CA TRP A 322 15.53 1.68 -30.22
C TRP A 322 14.37 2.23 -29.39
N LEU A 323 14.56 3.40 -28.79
CA LEU A 323 13.49 4.08 -28.04
C LEU A 323 12.31 4.47 -28.96
N TYR A 324 12.60 5.02 -30.15
CA TYR A 324 11.54 5.46 -31.06
C TYR A 324 10.67 4.30 -31.53
N GLU A 325 11.26 3.14 -31.82
CA GLU A 325 10.50 1.94 -32.19
C GLU A 325 9.48 1.55 -31.11
N TRP A 326 9.91 1.52 -29.84
CA TRP A 326 9.02 1.21 -28.73
C TRP A 326 7.95 2.29 -28.49
N ALA A 327 8.35 3.55 -28.57
CA ALA A 327 7.44 4.67 -28.38
C ALA A 327 6.35 4.72 -29.45
N GLU A 328 6.73 4.53 -30.72
CA GLU A 328 5.79 4.50 -31.87
C GLU A 328 4.83 3.30 -31.76
N ALA A 329 5.35 2.10 -31.50
CA ALA A 329 4.55 0.89 -31.33
C ALA A 329 3.59 1.03 -30.14
N GLY A 330 4.08 1.56 -29.00
CA GLY A 330 3.30 1.77 -27.80
C GLY A 330 2.19 2.81 -27.99
N LEU A 331 2.50 3.94 -28.60
CA LEU A 331 1.53 5.00 -28.88
C LEU A 331 0.42 4.49 -29.82
N THR A 332 0.80 3.83 -30.92
CA THR A 332 -0.16 3.25 -31.88
C THR A 332 -1.09 2.28 -31.16
N ARG A 333 -0.52 1.36 -30.38
CA ARG A 333 -1.31 0.35 -29.67
C ARG A 333 -2.19 0.96 -28.58
N ALA A 334 -1.75 2.03 -27.89
CA ALA A 334 -2.55 2.75 -26.93
C ALA A 334 -3.77 3.44 -27.58
N MET A 335 -3.57 4.05 -28.74
CA MET A 335 -4.65 4.66 -29.51
C MET A 335 -5.68 3.64 -29.96
N ASP A 336 -5.23 2.52 -30.57
CA ASP A 336 -6.10 1.42 -30.98
C ASP A 336 -6.91 0.86 -29.79
N ALA A 337 -6.26 0.71 -28.63
CA ALA A 337 -6.90 0.21 -27.41
C ALA A 337 -7.96 1.19 -26.91
N ILE A 338 -7.68 2.49 -26.87
CA ILE A 338 -8.64 3.52 -26.47
C ILE A 338 -9.85 3.52 -27.42
N GLU A 339 -9.64 3.49 -28.74
CA GLU A 339 -10.72 3.43 -29.73
C GLU A 339 -11.59 2.16 -29.53
N ALA A 340 -10.98 1.01 -29.31
CA ALA A 340 -11.69 -0.24 -29.08
C ALA A 340 -12.50 -0.22 -27.77
N ILE A 341 -11.98 0.41 -26.71
CA ILE A 341 -12.67 0.58 -25.44
C ILE A 341 -13.86 1.52 -25.61
N ASP A 342 -13.65 2.68 -26.23
CA ASP A 342 -14.71 3.70 -26.42
C ASP A 342 -15.84 3.18 -27.32
N ALA A 343 -15.54 2.33 -28.29
CA ALA A 343 -16.51 1.66 -29.14
C ALA A 343 -17.21 0.47 -28.47
N TRP A 344 -16.78 0.05 -27.28
CA TRP A 344 -17.34 -1.11 -26.61
C TRP A 344 -18.76 -0.84 -26.10
N PRO A 345 -19.75 -1.75 -26.35
CA PRO A 345 -21.16 -1.43 -26.15
C PRO A 345 -21.61 -1.36 -24.70
N VAL A 346 -20.75 -1.77 -23.74
CA VAL A 346 -21.06 -1.77 -22.31
C VAL A 346 -19.94 -1.12 -21.50
N VAL A 347 -20.29 -0.44 -20.42
CA VAL A 347 -19.32 0.19 -19.53
C VAL A 347 -18.51 -0.89 -18.81
N THR A 348 -17.18 -0.75 -18.81
CA THR A 348 -16.23 -1.64 -18.13
C THR A 348 -15.35 -0.85 -17.17
N GLY A 349 -14.55 -1.55 -16.35
CA GLY A 349 -13.54 -0.93 -15.49
C GLY A 349 -12.53 -0.07 -16.26
N LEU A 350 -12.24 -0.40 -17.54
CA LEU A 350 -11.33 0.38 -18.41
C LEU A 350 -11.84 1.81 -18.63
N HIS A 351 -13.15 2.01 -18.87
CA HIS A 351 -13.74 3.35 -19.01
C HIS A 351 -13.63 4.17 -17.71
N VAL A 352 -13.83 3.50 -16.55
CA VAL A 352 -13.70 4.16 -15.26
C VAL A 352 -12.25 4.56 -15.02
N ALA A 353 -11.30 3.68 -15.36
CA ALA A 353 -9.86 3.94 -15.23
C ALA A 353 -9.41 5.11 -16.13
N GLN A 354 -9.93 5.25 -17.37
CA GLN A 354 -9.70 6.41 -18.26
C GLN A 354 -10.13 7.71 -17.57
N ALA A 355 -11.36 7.73 -17.01
CA ALA A 355 -11.88 8.91 -16.34
C ALA A 355 -11.05 9.28 -15.09
N ILE A 356 -10.60 8.29 -14.32
CA ILE A 356 -9.75 8.49 -13.14
C ILE A 356 -8.37 9.03 -13.54
N ALA A 357 -7.74 8.46 -14.57
CA ALA A 357 -6.46 8.95 -15.06
C ALA A 357 -6.55 10.42 -15.48
N ALA A 358 -7.60 10.77 -16.24
CA ALA A 358 -7.85 12.15 -16.70
C ALA A 358 -8.16 13.12 -15.55
N ALA A 359 -8.77 12.64 -14.45
CA ALA A 359 -9.14 13.47 -13.30
C ALA A 359 -8.05 13.61 -12.24
N THR A 360 -6.97 12.84 -12.33
CA THR A 360 -5.86 12.87 -11.36
C THR A 360 -4.99 14.09 -11.58
N ARG A 361 -4.77 14.88 -10.52
CA ARG A 361 -4.00 16.13 -10.56
C ARG A 361 -2.64 15.97 -9.86
N PRO A 362 -1.66 16.86 -10.11
CA PRO A 362 -0.35 16.79 -9.46
C PRO A 362 -0.38 16.77 -7.93
N ASP A 363 -1.32 17.52 -7.33
CA ASP A 363 -1.44 17.63 -5.87
C ASP A 363 -2.32 16.54 -5.25
N ASP A 364 -2.88 15.63 -6.04
CA ASP A 364 -3.73 14.55 -5.54
C ASP A 364 -2.90 13.36 -5.02
N ALA A 365 -3.54 12.56 -4.17
CA ALA A 365 -3.15 11.18 -3.93
C ALA A 365 -4.16 10.24 -4.60
N LEU A 366 -3.65 9.19 -5.24
CA LEU A 366 -4.46 8.13 -5.84
C LEU A 366 -4.07 6.78 -5.25
N PHE A 367 -4.98 6.19 -4.48
CA PHE A 367 -4.86 4.79 -4.07
C PHE A 367 -5.54 3.91 -5.11
N VAL A 368 -4.81 2.93 -5.64
CA VAL A 368 -5.33 2.02 -6.67
C VAL A 368 -5.50 0.62 -6.08
N GLY A 369 -6.72 0.11 -6.09
CA GLY A 369 -7.03 -1.24 -5.64
C GLY A 369 -6.37 -2.32 -6.48
N SER A 370 -6.14 -3.45 -5.87
CA SER A 370 -5.67 -4.67 -6.54
C SER A 370 -6.68 -5.21 -7.55
N SER A 371 -6.40 -6.35 -8.16
CA SER A 371 -7.24 -6.99 -9.18
C SER A 371 -7.28 -6.19 -10.50
N ASN A 372 -8.48 -5.90 -11.04
CA ASN A 372 -8.63 -5.18 -12.32
C ASN A 372 -8.25 -3.70 -12.18
N ALA A 373 -8.59 -3.02 -11.10
CA ALA A 373 -8.41 -1.58 -10.96
C ALA A 373 -6.99 -1.11 -11.37
N VAL A 374 -5.95 -1.73 -10.82
CA VAL A 374 -4.56 -1.37 -11.17
C VAL A 374 -4.19 -1.80 -12.59
N ARG A 375 -4.76 -2.89 -13.10
CA ARG A 375 -4.50 -3.40 -14.46
C ARG A 375 -5.18 -2.58 -15.53
N ASP A 376 -6.39 -2.12 -15.24
CA ASP A 376 -7.14 -1.23 -16.12
C ASP A 376 -6.41 0.12 -16.22
N LEU A 377 -6.01 0.68 -15.08
CA LEU A 377 -5.23 1.91 -15.05
C LEU A 377 -3.89 1.77 -15.80
N ASP A 378 -3.20 0.62 -15.64
CA ASP A 378 -1.95 0.33 -16.37
C ASP A 378 -2.13 0.34 -17.88
N LEU A 379 -3.28 -0.14 -18.35
CA LEU A 379 -3.57 -0.21 -19.78
C LEU A 379 -3.91 1.15 -20.39
N VAL A 380 -4.75 1.94 -19.70
CA VAL A 380 -5.37 3.14 -20.29
C VAL A 380 -4.68 4.45 -19.92
N ALA A 381 -3.93 4.50 -18.81
CA ALA A 381 -3.23 5.72 -18.41
C ALA A 381 -1.96 5.89 -19.24
N THR A 382 -2.01 6.78 -20.23
CA THR A 382 -0.83 7.11 -21.03
C THR A 382 0.17 7.90 -20.21
N GLU A 383 -0.27 8.88 -19.43
CA GLU A 383 0.55 9.66 -18.53
C GLU A 383 -0.17 9.87 -17.20
N LEU A 384 0.58 9.80 -16.11
CA LEU A 384 0.11 10.16 -14.79
C LEU A 384 0.97 11.30 -14.26
N PRO A 385 0.39 12.30 -13.57
CA PRO A 385 1.17 13.44 -13.08
C PRO A 385 2.30 12.97 -12.17
N HIS A 386 3.52 13.38 -12.45
CA HIS A 386 4.72 12.93 -11.70
C HIS A 386 4.73 13.37 -10.23
N ASP A 387 4.05 14.49 -9.91
CA ASP A 387 3.92 15.01 -8.56
C ASP A 387 2.75 14.38 -7.79
N ALA A 388 1.86 13.64 -8.45
CA ALA A 388 0.78 12.92 -7.78
C ALA A 388 1.35 11.74 -6.98
N LEU A 389 0.81 11.54 -5.78
CA LEU A 389 1.15 10.38 -4.96
C LEU A 389 0.29 9.18 -5.39
N ILE A 390 0.83 8.28 -6.22
CA ILE A 390 0.09 7.11 -6.71
C ILE A 390 0.59 5.86 -6.02
N VAL A 391 -0.27 5.21 -5.24
CA VAL A 391 0.08 4.08 -4.38
C VAL A 391 -0.95 2.96 -4.45
N ALA A 392 -0.53 1.75 -4.12
CA ALA A 392 -1.38 0.56 -3.98
C ALA A 392 -0.78 -0.43 -2.98
N ASN A 393 -1.56 -1.39 -2.51
CA ASN A 393 -1.04 -2.53 -1.76
C ASN A 393 -0.47 -3.54 -2.76
N ARG A 394 0.86 -3.46 -3.01
CA ARG A 394 1.57 -4.30 -3.99
C ARG A 394 2.52 -5.31 -3.33
N GLY A 395 2.55 -5.36 -2.01
CA GLY A 395 3.32 -6.36 -1.26
C GLY A 395 2.89 -7.78 -1.62
N LEU A 396 1.65 -8.11 -1.35
CA LEU A 396 1.00 -9.37 -1.73
C LEU A 396 -0.20 -9.14 -2.67
N ALA A 397 -0.55 -7.89 -2.91
CA ALA A 397 -1.60 -7.47 -3.82
C ALA A 397 -2.99 -8.06 -3.47
N GLY A 398 -3.29 -8.21 -2.18
CA GLY A 398 -4.61 -8.58 -1.67
C GLY A 398 -5.66 -7.50 -1.91
N ILE A 399 -6.93 -7.87 -1.76
CA ILE A 399 -8.05 -6.90 -1.79
C ILE A 399 -8.45 -6.43 -0.39
N ASP A 400 -7.82 -6.99 0.63
CA ASP A 400 -8.06 -6.69 2.04
C ASP A 400 -7.49 -5.31 2.41
N GLY A 401 -8.16 -4.63 3.34
CA GLY A 401 -7.72 -3.37 3.91
C GLY A 401 -7.60 -2.19 2.94
N ALA A 402 -8.19 -2.24 1.76
CA ALA A 402 -8.01 -1.24 0.71
C ALA A 402 -8.56 0.14 1.10
N ILE A 403 -9.76 0.18 1.69
CA ILE A 403 -10.36 1.44 2.19
C ILE A 403 -9.51 2.01 3.33
N SER A 404 -9.13 1.15 4.26
CA SER A 404 -8.33 1.53 5.43
C SER A 404 -6.97 2.08 5.03
N THR A 405 -6.30 1.45 4.05
CA THR A 405 -5.03 1.96 3.49
C THR A 405 -5.23 3.33 2.83
N ALA A 406 -6.28 3.49 2.01
CA ALA A 406 -6.58 4.77 1.36
C ALA A 406 -6.82 5.91 2.38
N ILE A 407 -7.48 5.60 3.51
CA ILE A 407 -7.65 6.54 4.62
C ILE A 407 -6.29 6.91 5.23
N GLY A 408 -5.43 5.93 5.48
CA GLY A 408 -4.08 6.16 5.99
C GLY A 408 -3.26 7.05 5.06
N VAL A 409 -3.35 6.83 3.75
CA VAL A 409 -2.73 7.68 2.73
C VAL A 409 -3.26 9.11 2.80
N ALA A 410 -4.59 9.30 2.90
CA ALA A 410 -5.20 10.61 3.01
C ALA A 410 -4.74 11.38 4.28
N ILE A 411 -4.65 10.66 5.42
CA ILE A 411 -4.19 11.23 6.69
C ILE A 411 -2.73 11.68 6.62
N ALA A 412 -1.85 10.81 6.13
CA ALA A 412 -0.42 11.08 6.15
C ALA A 412 0.02 12.09 5.09
N SER A 413 -0.53 12.00 3.88
CA SER A 413 -0.19 12.93 2.80
C SER A 413 -0.84 14.31 2.96
N GLY A 414 -2.00 14.39 3.64
CA GLY A 414 -2.81 15.61 3.72
C GLY A 414 -3.39 16.05 2.36
N ARG A 415 -3.23 15.25 1.31
CA ARG A 415 -3.68 15.56 -0.06
C ARG A 415 -5.14 15.17 -0.27
N PRO A 416 -5.85 15.85 -1.18
CA PRO A 416 -7.09 15.30 -1.73
C PRO A 416 -6.81 13.90 -2.27
N THR A 417 -7.53 12.90 -1.75
CA THR A 417 -7.23 11.49 -2.03
C THR A 417 -8.39 10.85 -2.78
N ARG A 418 -8.08 10.15 -3.86
CA ARG A 418 -9.02 9.28 -4.56
C ARG A 418 -8.60 7.82 -4.36
N ALA A 419 -9.58 6.93 -4.13
CA ALA A 419 -9.35 5.50 -4.14
C ALA A 419 -10.14 4.89 -5.30
N TYR A 420 -9.49 4.11 -6.18
CA TYR A 420 -10.14 3.38 -7.27
C TYR A 420 -10.19 1.90 -6.93
N LEU A 421 -11.39 1.36 -6.77
CA LEU A 421 -11.63 0.00 -6.28
C LEU A 421 -12.66 -0.74 -7.15
N GLY A 422 -12.63 -2.08 -7.11
CA GLY A 422 -13.77 -2.92 -7.49
C GLY A 422 -14.74 -3.09 -6.31
N ASP A 423 -15.96 -3.55 -6.60
CA ASP A 423 -17.02 -3.81 -5.61
C ASP A 423 -16.61 -4.83 -4.56
N LEU A 424 -16.03 -5.97 -4.94
CA LEU A 424 -15.54 -6.98 -3.97
C LEU A 424 -14.42 -6.42 -3.08
N THR A 425 -13.57 -5.54 -3.60
CA THR A 425 -12.54 -4.87 -2.80
C THR A 425 -13.15 -3.93 -1.77
N LEU A 426 -14.19 -3.17 -2.16
CA LEU A 426 -14.94 -2.33 -1.22
C LEU A 426 -15.60 -3.19 -0.14
N LEU A 427 -16.32 -4.26 -0.52
CA LEU A 427 -17.02 -5.15 0.40
C LEU A 427 -16.07 -5.86 1.36
N HIS A 428 -14.88 -6.24 0.89
CA HIS A 428 -13.90 -6.94 1.73
C HIS A 428 -13.37 -6.08 2.87
N ASP A 429 -13.28 -4.76 2.70
CA ASP A 429 -12.85 -3.81 3.72
C ASP A 429 -13.95 -2.79 4.08
N ILE A 430 -15.21 -3.18 4.01
CA ILE A 430 -16.33 -2.28 4.28
C ILE A 430 -16.25 -1.66 5.69
N ASN A 431 -15.69 -2.38 6.68
CA ASN A 431 -15.46 -1.87 8.02
C ASN A 431 -14.46 -0.71 8.07
N GLY A 432 -13.64 -0.52 7.01
CA GLY A 432 -12.82 0.68 6.85
C GLY A 432 -13.64 1.99 6.84
N LEU A 433 -14.94 1.92 6.48
CA LEU A 433 -15.86 3.06 6.54
C LEU A 433 -16.35 3.40 7.97
N ALA A 434 -16.06 2.56 8.97
CA ALA A 434 -16.39 2.84 10.38
C ALA A 434 -15.44 3.90 10.97
N ILE A 435 -15.55 5.13 10.47
CA ILE A 435 -14.69 6.26 10.83
C ILE A 435 -15.47 7.18 11.78
N PRO A 436 -14.93 7.54 12.97
CA PRO A 436 -15.55 8.56 13.82
C PRO A 436 -15.79 9.87 13.05
N GLU A 437 -16.94 10.51 13.29
CA GLU A 437 -17.34 11.74 12.60
C GLU A 437 -16.26 12.82 12.67
N ILE A 438 -15.67 13.02 13.85
CA ILE A 438 -14.61 14.02 14.06
C ILE A 438 -13.35 13.77 13.23
N GLU A 439 -13.07 12.51 12.87
CA GLU A 439 -11.98 12.17 11.96
C GLU A 439 -12.41 12.28 10.50
N ARG A 440 -13.62 11.78 10.17
CA ARG A 440 -14.18 11.76 8.82
C ARG A 440 -14.24 13.15 8.20
N ASP A 441 -14.68 14.16 8.96
CA ASP A 441 -14.85 15.53 8.49
C ASP A 441 -13.51 16.23 8.15
N ARG A 442 -12.40 15.71 8.66
CA ARG A 442 -11.05 16.20 8.37
C ARG A 442 -10.45 15.60 7.11
N LEU A 443 -11.05 14.54 6.58
CA LEU A 443 -10.57 13.87 5.39
C LEU A 443 -11.05 14.58 4.12
N ARG A 444 -10.34 14.34 3.04
CA ARG A 444 -10.79 14.59 1.66
C ARG A 444 -10.56 13.29 0.90
N LEU A 445 -11.53 12.37 0.96
CA LEU A 445 -11.43 11.05 0.37
C LEU A 445 -12.65 10.74 -0.51
N GLN A 446 -12.41 10.48 -1.77
CA GLN A 446 -13.41 9.99 -2.73
C GLN A 446 -13.06 8.56 -3.15
N ILE A 447 -13.93 7.61 -2.84
CA ILE A 447 -13.79 6.20 -3.23
C ILE A 447 -14.63 5.98 -4.48
N VAL A 448 -14.00 5.65 -5.59
CA VAL A 448 -14.63 5.34 -6.87
C VAL A 448 -14.68 3.83 -7.04
N VAL A 449 -15.87 3.29 -7.23
CA VAL A 449 -16.11 1.86 -7.33
C VAL A 449 -16.60 1.50 -8.71
N ALA A 450 -15.80 0.72 -9.45
CA ALA A 450 -16.27 0.02 -10.64
C ALA A 450 -17.00 -1.25 -10.16
N ASN A 451 -18.34 -1.22 -10.22
CA ASN A 451 -19.18 -2.28 -9.71
C ASN A 451 -19.69 -3.17 -10.85
N ASP A 452 -19.09 -4.36 -11.02
CA ASP A 452 -19.53 -5.39 -11.96
C ASP A 452 -20.22 -6.58 -11.27
N ASP A 453 -20.56 -6.40 -9.98
CA ASP A 453 -21.15 -7.40 -9.09
C ASP A 453 -20.32 -8.69 -9.07
N GLY A 454 -19.00 -8.56 -8.87
CA GLY A 454 -18.19 -9.76 -8.70
C GLY A 454 -16.71 -9.70 -9.03
N GLY A 455 -16.16 -10.89 -9.25
CA GLY A 455 -14.74 -11.10 -9.53
C GLY A 455 -14.39 -10.92 -11.02
N GLY A 456 -14.54 -9.72 -11.57
CA GLY A 456 -14.31 -9.43 -12.99
C GLY A 456 -12.93 -9.83 -13.52
N ILE A 457 -11.89 -9.86 -12.68
CA ILE A 457 -10.55 -10.31 -13.09
C ILE A 457 -10.55 -11.75 -13.60
N PHE A 458 -11.34 -12.63 -13.01
CA PHE A 458 -11.39 -14.04 -13.40
C PHE A 458 -11.98 -14.22 -14.80
N ALA A 459 -12.78 -13.24 -15.28
CA ALA A 459 -13.30 -13.25 -16.64
C ALA A 459 -12.22 -13.04 -17.72
N THR A 460 -11.05 -12.51 -17.35
CA THR A 460 -9.90 -12.31 -18.24
C THR A 460 -8.83 -13.39 -18.09
N LEU A 461 -9.07 -14.38 -17.23
CA LEU A 461 -8.16 -15.49 -16.95
C LEU A 461 -8.73 -16.82 -17.51
N GLU A 462 -7.94 -17.86 -17.43
CA GLU A 462 -8.25 -19.22 -17.91
C GLU A 462 -9.52 -19.81 -17.25
N HIS A 463 -9.93 -19.28 -16.11
CA HIS A 463 -11.16 -19.67 -15.38
C HIS A 463 -12.44 -19.39 -16.18
N ALA A 464 -12.43 -18.41 -17.08
CA ALA A 464 -13.55 -18.11 -17.97
C ALA A 464 -13.90 -19.26 -18.93
N ASN A 465 -12.99 -20.22 -19.15
CA ASN A 465 -13.20 -21.39 -19.99
C ASN A 465 -14.09 -22.47 -19.32
N HIS A 466 -14.50 -22.26 -18.06
CA HIS A 466 -15.35 -23.18 -17.28
C HIS A 466 -16.65 -22.49 -16.84
N PRO A 467 -17.55 -22.15 -17.80
CA PRO A 467 -18.73 -21.31 -17.53
C PRO A 467 -19.71 -21.91 -16.50
N GLU A 468 -19.75 -23.23 -16.37
CA GLU A 468 -20.62 -23.92 -15.42
C GLU A 468 -20.27 -23.70 -13.95
N ALA A 469 -19.00 -23.39 -13.67
CA ALA A 469 -18.50 -23.08 -12.32
C ALA A 469 -18.26 -21.58 -12.10
N PHE A 470 -18.12 -20.82 -13.19
CA PHE A 470 -17.56 -19.45 -13.16
C PHE A 470 -18.30 -18.54 -12.19
N GLU A 471 -19.61 -18.34 -12.39
CA GLU A 471 -20.37 -17.39 -11.56
C GLU A 471 -20.41 -17.81 -10.08
N ARG A 472 -20.46 -19.12 -9.79
CA ARG A 472 -20.56 -19.62 -8.42
C ARG A 472 -19.25 -19.54 -7.65
N VAL A 473 -18.10 -19.73 -8.31
CA VAL A 473 -16.79 -19.95 -7.66
C VAL A 473 -15.84 -18.77 -7.86
N PHE A 474 -15.93 -18.08 -8.99
CA PHE A 474 -15.01 -17.01 -9.37
C PHE A 474 -15.71 -15.65 -9.51
N GLY A 475 -16.85 -15.59 -10.22
CA GLY A 475 -17.65 -14.38 -10.36
C GLY A 475 -18.22 -13.94 -9.02
N THR A 476 -18.72 -14.89 -8.24
CA THR A 476 -19.24 -14.70 -6.87
C THR A 476 -20.11 -13.46 -6.69
N PRO A 477 -21.17 -13.25 -7.52
CA PRO A 477 -22.03 -12.11 -7.39
C PRO A 477 -22.71 -12.08 -6.02
N VAL A 478 -22.71 -10.92 -5.37
CA VAL A 478 -23.28 -10.72 -4.04
C VAL A 478 -24.62 -9.98 -4.10
N GLY A 479 -24.82 -9.15 -5.13
CA GLY A 479 -26.00 -8.29 -5.24
C GLY A 479 -26.08 -7.26 -4.11
N ALA A 480 -24.96 -6.78 -3.61
CA ALA A 480 -24.91 -5.88 -2.46
C ALA A 480 -25.45 -4.48 -2.81
N ASP A 481 -26.31 -3.93 -1.97
CA ASP A 481 -26.74 -2.54 -2.03
C ASP A 481 -25.68 -1.64 -1.37
N LEU A 482 -24.76 -1.11 -2.18
CA LEU A 482 -23.66 -0.26 -1.71
C LEU A 482 -24.20 1.05 -1.11
N ALA A 483 -25.33 1.56 -1.59
CA ALA A 483 -25.94 2.78 -1.04
C ALA A 483 -26.39 2.56 0.40
N SER A 484 -27.09 1.46 0.67
CA SER A 484 -27.52 1.11 2.03
C SER A 484 -26.35 0.83 2.96
N LEU A 485 -25.28 0.18 2.49
CA LEU A 485 -24.08 -0.05 3.27
C LEU A 485 -23.40 1.28 3.63
N CYS A 486 -23.17 2.17 2.67
CA CYS A 486 -22.59 3.48 2.91
C CYS A 486 -23.44 4.33 3.88
N ALA A 487 -24.76 4.32 3.72
CA ALA A 487 -25.68 5.02 4.60
C ALA A 487 -25.59 4.50 6.04
N GLY A 488 -25.44 3.18 6.23
CA GLY A 488 -25.24 2.55 7.55
C GLY A 488 -23.97 3.03 8.26
N TYR A 489 -22.93 3.41 7.54
CA TYR A 489 -21.70 4.02 8.07
C TYR A 489 -21.73 5.56 8.09
N GLY A 490 -22.83 6.18 7.66
CA GLY A 490 -22.93 7.64 7.57
C GLY A 490 -22.05 8.24 6.47
N VAL A 491 -21.74 7.49 5.42
CA VAL A 491 -20.94 7.90 4.29
C VAL A 491 -21.82 8.24 3.10
N LEU A 492 -21.55 9.37 2.44
CA LEU A 492 -22.29 9.78 1.25
C LEU A 492 -21.99 8.85 0.09
N HIS A 493 -23.05 8.34 -0.55
CA HIS A 493 -22.97 7.51 -1.74
C HIS A 493 -23.65 8.20 -2.94
N ARG A 494 -23.03 8.10 -4.12
CA ARG A 494 -23.58 8.56 -5.39
C ARG A 494 -23.39 7.48 -6.44
N LYS A 495 -24.49 6.98 -7.03
CA LYS A 495 -24.44 6.14 -8.22
C LYS A 495 -24.52 7.02 -9.45
N VAL A 496 -23.55 6.92 -10.35
CA VAL A 496 -23.45 7.77 -11.54
C VAL A 496 -23.36 6.94 -12.82
N GLN A 497 -23.84 7.51 -13.93
CA GLN A 497 -23.58 6.97 -15.26
C GLN A 497 -22.18 7.37 -15.72
N LEU A 498 -21.60 6.64 -16.69
CA LEU A 498 -20.28 6.96 -17.23
C LEU A 498 -20.19 8.41 -17.75
N ALA A 499 -21.25 8.89 -18.41
CA ALA A 499 -21.29 10.25 -18.95
C ALA A 499 -21.19 11.35 -17.87
N ASP A 500 -21.70 11.07 -16.67
CA ASP A 500 -21.70 12.00 -15.52
C ASP A 500 -20.44 11.84 -14.64
N LEU A 501 -19.63 10.81 -14.90
CA LEU A 501 -18.45 10.51 -14.09
C LEU A 501 -17.41 11.65 -14.10
N PRO A 502 -17.07 12.29 -15.23
CA PRO A 502 -16.13 13.42 -15.23
C PRO A 502 -16.54 14.56 -14.28
N GLU A 503 -17.85 14.89 -14.23
CA GLU A 503 -18.38 15.90 -13.29
C GLU A 503 -18.25 15.42 -11.84
N ALA A 504 -18.56 14.15 -11.56
CA ALA A 504 -18.43 13.57 -10.23
C ALA A 504 -16.98 13.50 -9.73
N LEU A 505 -16.00 13.46 -10.66
CA LEU A 505 -14.57 13.43 -10.37
C LEU A 505 -13.91 14.82 -10.37
N ALA A 506 -14.63 15.88 -10.75
CA ALA A 506 -14.06 17.22 -10.92
C ALA A 506 -13.44 17.78 -9.62
N ASP A 507 -13.97 17.39 -8.46
CA ASP A 507 -13.43 17.76 -7.16
C ASP A 507 -13.53 16.59 -6.16
N ILE A 508 -12.63 16.60 -5.16
CA ILE A 508 -12.66 15.67 -4.02
C ILE A 508 -13.19 16.46 -2.81
N PRO A 509 -14.44 16.22 -2.41
CA PRO A 509 -15.08 17.00 -1.35
C PRO A 509 -14.45 16.68 0.02
N HIS A 510 -14.70 17.55 0.99
CA HIS A 510 -14.42 17.24 2.39
C HIS A 510 -15.29 16.07 2.88
N GLY A 511 -14.74 15.30 3.79
CA GLY A 511 -15.34 14.07 4.28
C GLY A 511 -14.93 12.85 3.45
N VAL A 512 -15.74 11.81 3.54
CA VAL A 512 -15.59 10.57 2.78
C VAL A 512 -16.81 10.36 1.91
N THR A 513 -16.59 10.15 0.61
CA THR A 513 -17.66 9.92 -0.37
C THR A 513 -17.37 8.65 -1.19
N VAL A 514 -18.43 7.95 -1.57
CA VAL A 514 -18.36 6.80 -2.47
C VAL A 514 -19.10 7.14 -3.76
N VAL A 515 -18.42 6.99 -4.89
CA VAL A 515 -18.98 7.14 -6.24
C VAL A 515 -19.02 5.77 -6.89
N GLU A 516 -20.20 5.23 -7.12
CA GLU A 516 -20.43 3.94 -7.76
C GLU A 516 -20.71 4.12 -9.24
N VAL A 517 -19.98 3.38 -10.08
CA VAL A 517 -20.25 3.25 -11.52
C VAL A 517 -20.59 1.80 -11.81
N ALA A 518 -21.79 1.56 -12.34
CA ALA A 518 -22.16 0.21 -12.78
C ALA A 518 -21.33 -0.16 -14.02
N THR A 519 -20.62 -1.25 -13.93
CA THR A 519 -19.79 -1.80 -15.01
C THR A 519 -20.23 -3.24 -15.33
N SER A 520 -19.69 -3.81 -16.41
CA SER A 520 -20.01 -5.16 -16.81
C SER A 520 -18.75 -5.97 -17.09
N ARG A 521 -18.69 -7.18 -16.57
CA ARG A 521 -17.68 -8.18 -16.90
C ARG A 521 -18.06 -9.06 -18.10
N THR A 522 -19.27 -8.86 -18.67
CA THR A 522 -19.76 -9.62 -19.82
C THR A 522 -18.87 -9.39 -21.03
N ASN A 523 -18.36 -10.47 -21.62
CA ASN A 523 -17.43 -10.43 -22.76
C ASN A 523 -16.12 -9.67 -22.53
N LEU A 524 -15.72 -9.44 -21.27
CA LEU A 524 -14.50 -8.72 -20.93
C LEU A 524 -13.25 -9.41 -21.52
N ALA A 525 -13.20 -10.75 -21.49
CA ALA A 525 -12.13 -11.51 -22.16
C ALA A 525 -12.01 -11.21 -23.65
N ARG A 526 -13.16 -11.05 -24.34
CA ARG A 526 -13.18 -10.72 -25.77
C ARG A 526 -12.66 -9.30 -26.02
N LEU A 527 -13.03 -8.34 -25.18
CA LEU A 527 -12.49 -6.98 -25.25
C LEU A 527 -10.96 -7.04 -25.10
N HIS A 528 -10.46 -7.65 -24.02
CA HIS A 528 -9.01 -7.75 -23.77
C HIS A 528 -8.24 -8.52 -24.86
N ALA A 529 -8.85 -9.51 -25.50
CA ALA A 529 -8.24 -10.24 -26.62
C ALA A 529 -8.18 -9.41 -27.92
N GLY A 530 -9.01 -8.39 -28.04
CA GLY A 530 -9.01 -7.43 -29.16
C GLY A 530 -8.02 -6.27 -28.98
N LEU A 531 -7.65 -6.01 -27.72
CA LEU A 531 -6.68 -4.96 -27.39
C LEU A 531 -5.25 -5.44 -27.70
#